data_b0ba06667367e364b553cc89e824594a
#
_entry.id   b0ba06667367e364b553cc89e824594a
#
_cell.length_a   1.000
_cell.length_b   1.000
_cell.length_c   1.000
_cell.angle_alpha   90.00
_cell.angle_beta   90.00
_cell.angle_gamma   90.00
#
_symmetry.space_group_name_H-M   'P 1'
#
loop_
_entity.id
_entity.type
_entity.pdbx_description
1 polymer ?
#
loop_
_entity_poly.entity_id
_entity_poly.type
_entity_poly.pdbx_seq_one_letter_code
_entity_poly.pdbx_strand_id
1 'polypeptide(L)'
;MKKKFALSLVAFASAALLAACGEVSNNNSTATGTEIGDTIKFGFNFEESGEVAAYGTAEQHGAQLAVDEINAAGGVDGKKIEVTDKDNKSETAEASTITTSLVTQSKVNAIIGPATSGATASATANAAKAGVPLITPSATQDDLTNKQDYLFRATFIDSYQGKIISKYVTDNLKAKKVVLYYDQSSDYAKGMADAFKKEFKGEIVATETFQSKDTDFQAALTKIKGKEFDALVVPGYYTEAGKIVN
;
A
#
# COMPACT_ATOMS: atom_id res chain seq x y z
N MET A 1 -63.00 -7.34 48.92
CA MET A 1 -62.86 -6.90 47.53
C MET A 1 -61.61 -6.03 47.32
N LYS A 2 -60.40 -6.39 47.76
CA LYS A 2 -59.18 -5.58 47.65
C LYS A 2 -57.94 -6.34 47.16
N LYS A 3 -58.08 -7.54 46.56
CA LYS A 3 -56.93 -8.39 46.09
C LYS A 3 -56.90 -8.67 44.60
N LYS A 4 -57.79 -8.11 43.80
CA LYS A 4 -57.85 -8.33 42.33
C LYS A 4 -57.35 -7.18 41.49
N PHE A 5 -56.94 -6.03 42.07
CA PHE A 5 -56.46 -4.85 41.32
C PHE A 5 -54.89 -4.78 41.21
N ALA A 6 -54.19 -5.60 41.98
CA ALA A 6 -52.72 -5.56 41.98
C ALA A 6 -52.07 -6.48 40.89
N LEU A 7 -52.80 -7.40 40.28
CA LEU A 7 -52.27 -8.35 39.29
C LEU A 7 -52.32 -7.82 37.85
N SER A 8 -53.10 -6.77 37.60
CA SER A 8 -53.25 -6.25 36.25
C SER A 8 -52.21 -5.17 35.88
N LEU A 9 -51.52 -4.59 36.84
CA LEU A 9 -50.45 -3.60 36.57
C LEU A 9 -49.08 -4.20 36.31
N VAL A 10 -48.84 -5.41 36.71
CA VAL A 10 -47.56 -6.08 36.50
C VAL A 10 -47.48 -6.71 35.10
N ALA A 11 -48.62 -7.04 34.49
CA ALA A 11 -48.69 -7.62 33.13
C ALA A 11 -48.46 -6.59 32.02
N PHE A 12 -48.62 -5.29 32.27
CA PHE A 12 -48.39 -4.23 31.28
C PHE A 12 -46.98 -3.69 31.25
N ALA A 13 -46.23 -3.85 32.38
CA ALA A 13 -44.85 -3.41 32.47
C ALA A 13 -43.86 -4.42 31.83
N SER A 14 -44.23 -5.67 31.66
CA SER A 14 -43.38 -6.72 31.05
C SER A 14 -43.49 -6.77 29.52
N ALA A 15 -44.52 -6.18 28.92
CA ALA A 15 -44.65 -6.10 27.46
C ALA A 15 -43.87 -4.91 26.83
N ALA A 16 -43.50 -3.90 27.64
CA ALA A 16 -42.74 -2.74 27.15
C ALA A 16 -41.21 -2.97 27.12
N LEU A 17 -40.71 -4.06 27.76
CA LEU A 17 -39.28 -4.38 27.79
C LEU A 17 -38.85 -5.36 26.69
N LEU A 18 -39.78 -5.92 25.92
CA LEU A 18 -39.48 -6.84 24.79
C LEU A 18 -39.48 -6.12 23.41
N ALA A 19 -39.83 -4.82 23.38
CA ALA A 19 -39.78 -4.03 22.16
C ALA A 19 -38.43 -3.28 21.96
N ALA A 20 -37.48 -3.41 22.90
CA ALA A 20 -36.16 -2.78 22.82
C ALA A 20 -35.02 -3.72 22.35
N CYS A 21 -35.36 -4.98 22.01
CA CYS A 21 -34.42 -5.93 21.40
C CYS A 21 -34.95 -6.33 20.03
N GLY A 22 -34.72 -5.50 19.02
CA GLY A 22 -35.09 -5.94 17.72
C GLY A 22 -35.03 -4.84 16.68
N GLU A 23 -33.91 -4.48 16.30
CA GLU A 23 -33.51 -4.37 14.91
C GLU A 23 -32.01 -4.62 14.92
N VAL A 24 -31.64 -5.89 14.83
CA VAL A 24 -30.41 -6.26 14.15
C VAL A 24 -30.70 -5.84 12.71
N SER A 25 -30.47 -4.57 12.44
CA SER A 25 -30.31 -4.07 11.08
C SER A 25 -29.17 -4.90 10.51
N ASN A 26 -29.49 -5.89 9.71
CA ASN A 26 -28.59 -6.46 8.72
C ASN A 26 -28.28 -5.31 7.74
N ASN A 27 -27.52 -4.32 8.21
CA ASN A 27 -26.84 -3.40 7.35
C ASN A 27 -25.73 -4.19 6.64
N ASN A 28 -26.14 -4.96 5.64
CA ASN A 28 -25.36 -5.14 4.44
C ASN A 28 -25.33 -3.75 3.76
N SER A 29 -24.75 -2.76 4.44
CA SER A 29 -24.43 -1.50 3.81
C SER A 29 -23.31 -1.80 2.84
N THR A 30 -23.67 -1.98 1.58
CA THR A 30 -22.75 -1.89 0.47
C THR A 30 -21.97 -0.60 0.69
N ALA A 31 -20.63 -0.71 0.74
CA ALA A 31 -19.78 0.47 0.89
C ALA A 31 -20.13 1.46 -0.25
N THR A 32 -20.50 2.67 0.11
CA THR A 32 -21.01 3.67 -0.86
C THR A 32 -20.02 4.79 -1.12
N GLY A 33 -18.83 4.72 -0.49
CA GLY A 33 -17.85 5.80 -0.51
C GLY A 33 -18.20 6.93 0.44
N THR A 34 -17.49 8.03 0.32
CA THR A 34 -17.75 9.25 1.07
C THR A 34 -18.44 10.27 0.16
N GLU A 35 -19.54 10.85 0.63
CA GLU A 35 -20.27 11.86 -0.09
C GLU A 35 -19.45 13.14 -0.26
N ILE A 36 -19.46 13.72 -1.48
CA ILE A 36 -18.73 14.95 -1.79
C ILE A 36 -19.60 16.14 -1.34
N GLY A 37 -19.12 16.87 -0.32
CA GLY A 37 -19.76 18.09 0.18
C GLY A 37 -19.35 19.34 -0.63
N ASP A 38 -19.10 20.45 0.09
CA ASP A 38 -18.67 21.71 -0.50
C ASP A 38 -17.22 21.67 -1.01
N THR A 39 -16.40 20.77 -0.46
CA THR A 39 -15.04 20.49 -0.87
C THR A 39 -14.86 19.01 -1.21
N ILE A 40 -13.84 18.70 -2.01
CA ILE A 40 -13.39 17.35 -2.30
C ILE A 40 -12.26 17.03 -1.33
N LYS A 41 -12.38 15.95 -0.58
CA LYS A 41 -11.40 15.58 0.44
C LYS A 41 -10.48 14.46 -0.04
N PHE A 42 -9.19 14.74 -0.12
CA PHE A 42 -8.18 13.73 -0.39
C PHE A 42 -7.42 13.36 0.89
N GLY A 43 -7.14 12.07 1.04
CA GLY A 43 -6.20 11.57 2.03
C GLY A 43 -4.87 11.26 1.36
N PHE A 44 -3.78 11.78 1.90
CA PHE A 44 -2.43 11.33 1.55
C PHE A 44 -1.97 10.33 2.61
N ASN A 45 -1.41 9.23 2.15
CA ASN A 45 -0.88 8.16 2.99
C ASN A 45 0.45 7.73 2.41
N PHE A 46 1.49 8.49 2.70
CA PHE A 46 2.81 8.29 2.11
C PHE A 46 3.85 7.86 3.15
N GLU A 47 4.94 7.31 2.69
CA GLU A 47 6.15 6.98 3.44
C GLU A 47 7.04 8.23 3.55
N GLU A 48 6.64 9.26 4.34
CA GLU A 48 7.37 10.53 4.44
C GLU A 48 8.56 10.46 5.41
N SER A 49 8.59 9.44 6.24
CA SER A 49 9.73 9.10 7.09
C SER A 49 10.05 7.61 7.01
N GLY A 50 11.16 7.19 7.64
CA GLY A 50 11.60 5.80 7.64
C GLY A 50 12.42 5.41 6.41
N GLU A 51 12.43 4.10 6.07
CA GLU A 51 13.39 3.51 5.14
C GLU A 51 13.27 3.98 3.70
N VAL A 52 12.06 4.29 3.26
CA VAL A 52 11.77 4.68 1.88
C VAL A 52 11.24 6.11 1.75
N ALA A 53 11.57 6.96 2.73
CA ALA A 53 11.12 8.35 2.80
C ALA A 53 11.39 9.17 1.53
N ALA A 54 12.47 8.87 0.80
CA ALA A 54 12.78 9.58 -0.43
C ALA A 54 11.72 9.37 -1.53
N TYR A 55 11.11 8.17 -1.59
CA TYR A 55 9.97 7.92 -2.49
C TYR A 55 8.72 8.66 -2.02
N GLY A 56 8.29 8.40 -0.78
CA GLY A 56 7.04 8.95 -0.27
C GLY A 56 7.02 10.48 -0.24
N THR A 57 8.12 11.13 0.18
CA THR A 57 8.23 12.59 0.17
C THR A 57 8.17 13.17 -1.24
N ALA A 58 8.85 12.53 -2.21
CA ALA A 58 8.81 13.01 -3.60
C ALA A 58 7.40 12.87 -4.21
N GLU A 59 6.71 11.77 -3.94
CA GLU A 59 5.34 11.52 -4.40
C GLU A 59 4.34 12.46 -3.74
N GLN A 60 4.46 12.68 -2.43
CA GLN A 60 3.64 13.62 -1.67
C GLN A 60 3.77 15.04 -2.25
N HIS A 61 5.00 15.50 -2.49
CA HIS A 61 5.23 16.82 -3.11
C HIS A 61 4.61 16.92 -4.50
N GLY A 62 4.71 15.86 -5.32
CA GLY A 62 4.10 15.82 -6.65
C GLY A 62 2.57 15.86 -6.59
N ALA A 63 1.98 15.08 -5.67
CA ALA A 63 0.54 15.08 -5.44
C ALA A 63 0.04 16.44 -4.91
N GLN A 64 0.76 17.05 -3.97
CA GLN A 64 0.42 18.37 -3.44
C GLN A 64 0.51 19.44 -4.51
N LEU A 65 1.54 19.44 -5.36
CA LEU A 65 1.66 20.36 -6.49
C LEU A 65 0.44 20.27 -7.41
N ALA A 66 0.01 19.08 -7.75
CA ALA A 66 -1.18 18.90 -8.59
C ALA A 66 -2.46 19.43 -7.91
N VAL A 67 -2.61 19.23 -6.61
CA VAL A 67 -3.74 19.79 -5.84
C VAL A 67 -3.69 21.31 -5.86
N ASP A 68 -2.52 21.91 -5.67
CA ASP A 68 -2.35 23.37 -5.67
C ASP A 68 -2.69 23.96 -7.04
N GLU A 69 -2.24 23.36 -8.14
CA GLU A 69 -2.57 23.78 -9.51
C GLU A 69 -4.06 23.66 -9.81
N ILE A 70 -4.69 22.54 -9.46
CA ILE A 70 -6.16 22.34 -9.63
C ILE A 70 -6.92 23.38 -8.81
N ASN A 71 -6.51 23.61 -7.57
CA ASN A 71 -7.14 24.58 -6.71
C ASN A 71 -6.95 26.03 -7.23
N ALA A 72 -5.77 26.37 -7.74
CA ALA A 72 -5.52 27.69 -8.36
C ALA A 72 -6.41 27.91 -9.59
N ALA A 73 -6.65 26.86 -10.39
CA ALA A 73 -7.54 26.87 -11.55
C ALA A 73 -9.05 26.94 -11.23
N GLY A 74 -9.42 26.92 -9.95
CA GLY A 74 -10.84 27.01 -9.53
C GLY A 74 -11.37 25.74 -8.87
N GLY A 75 -10.59 24.65 -8.82
CA GLY A 75 -11.03 23.37 -8.31
C GLY A 75 -11.69 22.49 -9.37
N VAL A 76 -12.33 21.41 -8.94
CA VAL A 76 -13.09 20.49 -9.80
C VAL A 76 -14.56 20.83 -9.65
N ASP A 77 -15.21 21.22 -10.75
CA ASP A 77 -16.61 21.70 -10.75
C ASP A 77 -16.86 22.82 -9.71
N GLY A 78 -15.87 23.72 -9.54
CA GLY A 78 -15.92 24.83 -8.60
C GLY A 78 -15.61 24.45 -7.14
N LYS A 79 -15.39 23.18 -6.85
CA LYS A 79 -15.04 22.70 -5.50
C LYS A 79 -13.52 22.59 -5.35
N LYS A 80 -13.01 23.12 -4.26
CA LYS A 80 -11.60 22.97 -3.90
C LYS A 80 -11.31 21.60 -3.35
N ILE A 81 -10.08 21.13 -3.55
CA ILE A 81 -9.54 19.92 -2.94
C ILE A 81 -8.90 20.29 -1.60
N GLU A 82 -9.33 19.62 -0.55
CA GLU A 82 -8.72 19.66 0.78
C GLU A 82 -7.95 18.37 1.02
N VAL A 83 -6.72 18.48 1.52
CA VAL A 83 -5.85 17.34 1.79
C VAL A 83 -5.74 17.08 3.29
N THR A 84 -5.90 15.82 3.67
CA THR A 84 -5.47 15.29 4.98
C THR A 84 -4.23 14.43 4.76
N ASP A 85 -3.08 14.96 5.12
CA ASP A 85 -1.79 14.34 4.93
C ASP A 85 -1.34 13.53 6.16
N LYS A 86 -0.81 12.31 5.94
CA LYS A 86 -0.43 11.37 7.00
C LYS A 86 0.80 10.55 6.59
N ASP A 87 1.84 10.64 7.39
CA ASP A 87 3.06 9.85 7.28
C ASP A 87 2.86 8.42 7.85
N ASN A 88 3.01 7.39 7.00
CA ASN A 88 2.95 6.00 7.44
C ASN A 88 4.31 5.45 7.92
N LYS A 89 5.36 6.26 7.92
CA LYS A 89 6.70 5.97 8.46
C LYS A 89 7.39 4.78 7.82
N SER A 90 7.02 4.43 6.61
CA SER A 90 7.47 3.21 5.91
C SER A 90 7.05 1.91 6.62
N GLU A 91 6.00 1.97 7.44
CA GLU A 91 5.49 0.83 8.21
C GLU A 91 4.15 0.34 7.64
N THR A 92 4.12 -0.91 7.20
CA THR A 92 2.92 -1.53 6.58
C THR A 92 1.68 -1.47 7.48
N ALA A 93 1.85 -1.73 8.78
CA ALA A 93 0.75 -1.67 9.74
C ALA A 93 0.23 -0.24 9.94
N GLU A 94 1.12 0.75 9.92
CA GLU A 94 0.73 2.16 10.04
C GLU A 94 -0.06 2.61 8.82
N ALA A 95 0.34 2.21 7.61
CA ALA A 95 -0.41 2.51 6.38
C ALA A 95 -1.87 2.02 6.45
N SER A 96 -2.10 0.83 6.99
CA SER A 96 -3.45 0.28 7.23
C SER A 96 -4.23 1.11 8.26
N THR A 97 -3.59 1.49 9.38
CA THR A 97 -4.19 2.31 10.46
C THR A 97 -4.57 3.69 9.94
N ILE A 98 -3.67 4.34 9.20
CA ILE A 98 -3.89 5.64 8.57
C ILE A 98 -5.07 5.57 7.59
N THR A 99 -5.11 4.55 6.73
CA THR A 99 -6.23 4.37 5.81
C THR A 99 -7.56 4.29 6.55
N THR A 100 -7.62 3.52 7.64
CA THR A 100 -8.82 3.46 8.50
C THR A 100 -9.20 4.84 9.03
N SER A 101 -8.24 5.62 9.55
CA SER A 101 -8.48 6.98 10.05
C SER A 101 -8.96 7.93 8.94
N LEU A 102 -8.34 7.89 7.76
CA LEU A 102 -8.73 8.72 6.62
C LEU A 102 -10.18 8.47 6.19
N VAL A 103 -10.60 7.21 6.10
CA VAL A 103 -11.97 6.88 5.67
C VAL A 103 -13.01 7.07 6.77
N THR A 104 -12.68 6.83 8.06
CA THR A 104 -13.66 6.87 9.14
C THR A 104 -13.74 8.22 9.85
N GLN A 105 -12.63 8.92 10.04
CA GLN A 105 -12.53 10.17 10.78
C GLN A 105 -12.49 11.37 9.83
N SER A 106 -11.57 11.38 8.86
CA SER A 106 -11.42 12.48 7.90
C SER A 106 -12.48 12.45 6.80
N LYS A 107 -13.14 11.31 6.59
CA LYS A 107 -14.20 11.15 5.57
C LYS A 107 -13.71 11.55 4.18
N VAL A 108 -12.55 11.07 3.78
CA VAL A 108 -11.95 11.39 2.48
C VAL A 108 -12.72 10.75 1.33
N ASN A 109 -12.70 11.38 0.17
CA ASN A 109 -13.35 10.91 -1.06
C ASN A 109 -12.43 10.00 -1.88
N ALA A 110 -11.10 10.20 -1.76
CA ALA A 110 -10.08 9.37 -2.40
C ALA A 110 -8.80 9.38 -1.56
N ILE A 111 -7.95 8.36 -1.75
CA ILE A 111 -6.64 8.24 -1.10
C ILE A 111 -5.57 8.18 -2.18
N ILE A 112 -4.49 8.95 -2.03
CA ILE A 112 -3.28 8.91 -2.84
C ILE A 112 -2.15 8.32 -1.99
N GLY A 113 -1.43 7.35 -2.54
CA GLY A 113 -0.49 6.51 -1.78
C GLY A 113 -1.16 5.23 -1.26
N PRO A 114 -0.41 4.34 -0.56
CA PRO A 114 1.04 4.40 -0.32
C PRO A 114 1.91 4.18 -1.56
N ALA A 115 3.21 4.41 -1.41
CA ALA A 115 4.22 4.22 -2.46
C ALA A 115 4.62 2.75 -2.63
N THR A 116 4.80 2.01 -1.53
CA THR A 116 5.32 0.64 -1.56
C THR A 116 4.24 -0.43 -1.74
N SER A 117 4.59 -1.56 -2.33
CA SER A 117 3.65 -2.66 -2.58
C SER A 117 3.04 -3.23 -1.29
N GLY A 118 3.86 -3.48 -0.27
CA GLY A 118 3.39 -4.01 1.01
C GLY A 118 2.46 -3.05 1.76
N ALA A 119 2.80 -1.75 1.81
CA ALA A 119 1.94 -0.74 2.44
C ALA A 119 0.62 -0.58 1.67
N THR A 120 0.66 -0.55 0.33
CA THR A 120 -0.54 -0.47 -0.52
C THR A 120 -1.45 -1.67 -0.31
N ALA A 121 -0.89 -2.89 -0.31
CA ALA A 121 -1.67 -4.11 -0.06
C ALA A 121 -2.41 -4.05 1.29
N SER A 122 -1.73 -3.58 2.35
CA SER A 122 -2.31 -3.48 3.69
C SER A 122 -3.41 -2.39 3.80
N ALA A 123 -3.28 -1.31 3.03
CA ALA A 123 -4.22 -0.19 3.02
C ALA A 123 -5.52 -0.52 2.24
N THR A 124 -5.39 -1.32 1.17
CA THR A 124 -6.46 -1.56 0.16
C THR A 124 -7.75 -2.07 0.77
N ALA A 125 -7.69 -3.06 1.68
CA ALA A 125 -8.90 -3.66 2.25
C ALA A 125 -9.76 -2.66 3.03
N ASN A 126 -9.15 -1.71 3.73
CA ASN A 126 -9.85 -0.68 4.51
C ASN A 126 -10.47 0.39 3.60
N ALA A 127 -9.78 0.79 2.54
CA ALA A 127 -10.30 1.70 1.53
C ALA A 127 -11.50 1.07 0.79
N ALA A 128 -11.35 -0.17 0.32
CA ALA A 128 -12.40 -0.91 -0.37
C ALA A 128 -13.65 -1.12 0.48
N LYS A 129 -13.47 -1.49 1.77
CA LYS A 129 -14.59 -1.64 2.71
C LYS A 129 -15.39 -0.36 2.89
N ALA A 130 -14.74 0.79 2.80
CA ALA A 130 -15.38 2.10 2.88
C ALA A 130 -15.95 2.57 1.52
N GLY A 131 -15.62 1.89 0.41
CA GLY A 131 -15.99 2.33 -0.94
C GLY A 131 -15.21 3.56 -1.40
N VAL A 132 -14.00 3.76 -0.86
CA VAL A 132 -13.13 4.90 -1.16
C VAL A 132 -12.00 4.45 -2.10
N PRO A 133 -11.86 5.05 -3.29
CA PRO A 133 -10.77 4.70 -4.21
C PRO A 133 -9.42 5.06 -3.62
N LEU A 134 -8.44 4.17 -3.83
CA LEU A 134 -7.06 4.33 -3.46
C LEU A 134 -6.20 4.24 -4.72
N ILE A 135 -5.30 5.20 -4.92
CA ILE A 135 -4.38 5.24 -6.06
C ILE A 135 -2.96 5.18 -5.53
N THR A 136 -2.25 4.10 -5.86
CA THR A 136 -0.81 4.01 -5.58
C THR A 136 0.00 4.57 -6.74
N PRO A 137 0.94 5.49 -6.48
CA PRO A 137 1.79 6.05 -7.54
C PRO A 137 2.84 5.06 -8.04
N SER A 138 3.44 4.25 -7.16
CA SER A 138 4.64 3.47 -7.48
C SER A 138 4.67 2.01 -7.02
N ALA A 139 3.62 1.49 -6.38
CA ALA A 139 3.57 0.06 -6.01
C ALA A 139 3.47 -0.84 -7.25
N THR A 140 4.46 -1.70 -7.47
CA THR A 140 4.67 -2.43 -8.72
C THR A 140 4.29 -3.92 -8.68
N GLN A 141 3.97 -4.49 -7.53
CA GLN A 141 3.61 -5.92 -7.41
C GLN A 141 2.51 -6.31 -8.40
N ASP A 142 2.73 -7.39 -9.17
CA ASP A 142 1.91 -7.74 -10.34
C ASP A 142 0.42 -7.90 -10.02
N ASP A 143 0.11 -8.65 -8.98
CA ASP A 143 -1.26 -9.03 -8.61
C ASP A 143 -1.97 -8.05 -7.67
N LEU A 144 -1.30 -6.95 -7.31
CA LEU A 144 -1.76 -5.98 -6.32
C LEU A 144 -3.18 -5.44 -6.62
N THR A 145 -3.47 -5.19 -7.90
CA THR A 145 -4.78 -4.69 -8.35
C THR A 145 -5.78 -5.78 -8.74
N ASN A 146 -5.38 -7.06 -8.68
CA ASN A 146 -6.24 -8.15 -9.09
C ASN A 146 -7.45 -8.29 -8.15
N LYS A 147 -8.66 -8.28 -8.72
CA LYS A 147 -9.93 -8.37 -7.97
C LYS A 147 -10.09 -7.26 -6.92
N GLN A 148 -9.52 -6.09 -7.18
CA GLN A 148 -9.61 -4.90 -6.32
C GLN A 148 -10.37 -3.81 -7.07
N ASP A 149 -11.65 -3.60 -6.73
CA ASP A 149 -12.52 -2.61 -7.41
C ASP A 149 -12.17 -1.17 -7.03
N TYR A 150 -11.48 -0.97 -5.91
CA TYR A 150 -11.15 0.35 -5.35
C TYR A 150 -9.66 0.66 -5.34
N LEU A 151 -8.81 -0.21 -5.90
CA LEU A 151 -7.37 0.03 -6.00
C LEU A 151 -6.96 0.30 -7.45
N PHE A 152 -6.29 1.43 -7.64
CA PHE A 152 -5.74 1.87 -8.91
C PHE A 152 -4.23 2.04 -8.79
N ARG A 153 -3.52 1.86 -9.89
CA ARG A 153 -2.07 2.01 -9.97
C ARG A 153 -1.68 2.90 -11.13
N ALA A 154 -0.76 3.85 -10.87
CA ALA A 154 -0.26 4.80 -11.85
C ALA A 154 1.17 4.47 -12.34
N THR A 155 1.60 3.22 -12.22
CA THR A 155 2.95 2.78 -12.60
C THR A 155 2.93 1.43 -13.34
N PHE A 156 4.12 0.96 -13.77
CA PHE A 156 4.34 -0.37 -14.35
C PHE A 156 4.30 -1.49 -13.28
N ILE A 157 4.51 -2.74 -13.71
CA ILE A 157 4.48 -3.93 -12.85
C ILE A 157 5.85 -4.61 -12.79
N ASP A 158 6.08 -5.44 -11.75
CA ASP A 158 7.36 -6.13 -11.53
C ASP A 158 7.75 -7.06 -12.67
N SER A 159 6.78 -7.74 -13.27
CA SER A 159 7.06 -8.61 -14.45
C SER A 159 7.61 -7.82 -15.63
N TYR A 160 7.14 -6.61 -15.86
CA TYR A 160 7.69 -5.73 -16.87
C TYR A 160 9.09 -5.24 -16.49
N GLN A 161 9.29 -4.82 -15.25
CA GLN A 161 10.58 -4.38 -14.73
C GLN A 161 11.63 -5.49 -14.80
N GLY A 162 11.30 -6.71 -14.35
CA GLY A 162 12.17 -7.87 -14.40
C GLY A 162 12.60 -8.21 -15.83
N LYS A 163 11.68 -8.11 -16.80
CA LYS A 163 11.98 -8.27 -18.23
C LYS A 163 12.97 -7.22 -18.74
N ILE A 164 12.75 -5.95 -18.41
CA ILE A 164 13.63 -4.85 -18.87
C ILE A 164 15.02 -4.98 -18.25
N ILE A 165 15.12 -5.29 -16.95
CA ILE A 165 16.40 -5.48 -16.27
C ILE A 165 17.14 -6.71 -16.83
N SER A 166 16.45 -7.83 -17.05
CA SER A 166 17.02 -9.01 -17.69
C SER A 166 17.60 -8.69 -19.08
N LYS A 167 16.83 -7.93 -19.87
CA LYS A 167 17.27 -7.49 -21.19
C LYS A 167 18.49 -6.56 -21.11
N TYR A 168 18.49 -5.60 -20.21
CA TYR A 168 19.63 -4.70 -19.99
C TYR A 168 20.89 -5.45 -19.59
N VAL A 169 20.78 -6.35 -18.61
CA VAL A 169 21.88 -7.22 -18.16
C VAL A 169 22.45 -8.05 -19.29
N THR A 170 21.59 -8.63 -20.13
CA THR A 170 22.00 -9.46 -21.26
C THR A 170 22.55 -8.64 -22.44
N ASP A 171 21.81 -7.63 -22.86
CA ASP A 171 22.09 -6.95 -24.14
C ASP A 171 23.10 -5.80 -23.99
N ASN A 172 23.09 -5.09 -22.86
CA ASN A 172 23.95 -3.95 -22.61
C ASN A 172 25.21 -4.34 -21.84
N LEU A 173 25.06 -5.06 -20.72
CA LEU A 173 26.20 -5.50 -19.92
C LEU A 173 26.87 -6.76 -20.48
N LYS A 174 26.23 -7.48 -21.44
CA LYS A 174 26.70 -8.75 -21.98
C LYS A 174 26.94 -9.82 -20.92
N ALA A 175 26.31 -9.68 -19.76
CA ALA A 175 26.44 -10.60 -18.65
C ALA A 175 25.80 -11.95 -18.98
N LYS A 176 26.56 -13.01 -18.72
CA LYS A 176 26.13 -14.40 -18.86
C LYS A 176 25.90 -15.08 -17.52
N LYS A 177 26.63 -14.63 -16.51
CA LYS A 177 26.56 -15.12 -15.13
C LYS A 177 26.21 -13.99 -14.21
N VAL A 178 25.21 -14.16 -13.38
CA VAL A 178 24.79 -13.13 -12.42
C VAL A 178 24.65 -13.71 -11.01
N VAL A 179 24.81 -12.85 -10.03
CA VAL A 179 24.37 -13.12 -8.67
C VAL A 179 23.07 -12.34 -8.45
N LEU A 180 22.10 -12.98 -7.83
CA LEU A 180 20.85 -12.36 -7.40
C LEU A 180 20.89 -12.24 -5.87
N TYR A 181 20.80 -11.02 -5.34
CA TYR A 181 20.84 -10.75 -3.90
C TYR A 181 19.71 -9.81 -3.52
N TYR A 182 18.61 -10.31 -2.92
CA TYR A 182 17.38 -9.54 -2.80
C TYR A 182 16.79 -9.54 -1.39
N ASP A 183 15.98 -8.53 -1.10
CA ASP A 183 15.21 -8.43 0.14
C ASP A 183 14.06 -9.45 0.15
N GLN A 184 14.19 -10.49 0.97
CA GLN A 184 13.15 -11.52 1.10
C GLN A 184 11.96 -11.10 1.97
N SER A 185 12.04 -9.98 2.67
CA SER A 185 10.95 -9.44 3.49
C SER A 185 10.01 -8.50 2.71
N SER A 186 10.46 -8.01 1.55
CA SER A 186 9.71 -7.10 0.69
C SER A 186 8.93 -7.85 -0.40
N ASP A 187 7.62 -7.62 -0.49
CA ASP A 187 6.79 -8.21 -1.56
C ASP A 187 7.20 -7.70 -2.94
N TYR A 188 7.57 -6.40 -3.05
CA TYR A 188 8.18 -5.84 -4.25
C TYR A 188 9.45 -6.61 -4.66
N ALA A 189 10.41 -6.73 -3.75
CA ALA A 189 11.71 -7.32 -4.09
C ALA A 189 11.60 -8.81 -4.44
N LYS A 190 10.70 -9.55 -3.79
CA LYS A 190 10.37 -10.95 -4.16
C LYS A 190 9.78 -11.02 -5.57
N GLY A 191 8.77 -10.20 -5.86
CA GLY A 191 8.12 -10.15 -7.17
C GLY A 191 9.10 -9.83 -8.28
N MET A 192 9.95 -8.82 -8.06
CA MET A 192 11.00 -8.42 -8.98
C MET A 192 12.07 -9.52 -9.18
N ALA A 193 12.52 -10.17 -8.10
CA ALA A 193 13.48 -11.28 -8.18
C ALA A 193 12.93 -12.46 -8.97
N ASP A 194 11.67 -12.81 -8.78
CA ASP A 194 11.01 -13.90 -9.49
C ASP A 194 10.77 -13.56 -10.97
N ALA A 195 10.39 -12.31 -11.27
CA ALA A 195 10.28 -11.82 -12.63
C ALA A 195 11.64 -11.85 -13.35
N PHE A 196 12.71 -11.41 -12.69
CA PHE A 196 14.07 -11.50 -13.24
C PHE A 196 14.49 -12.95 -13.51
N LYS A 197 14.31 -13.86 -12.54
CA LYS A 197 14.62 -15.30 -12.71
C LYS A 197 13.90 -15.92 -13.93
N LYS A 198 12.66 -15.56 -14.14
CA LYS A 198 11.84 -16.05 -15.25
C LYS A 198 12.36 -15.58 -16.61
N GLU A 199 12.80 -14.35 -16.70
CA GLU A 199 13.18 -13.69 -17.96
C GLU A 199 14.66 -13.86 -18.30
N PHE A 200 15.56 -13.92 -17.32
CA PHE A 200 16.99 -14.04 -17.53
C PHE A 200 17.35 -15.42 -18.11
N LYS A 201 18.07 -15.43 -19.23
CA LYS A 201 18.44 -16.66 -19.94
C LYS A 201 19.89 -17.10 -19.69
N GLY A 202 20.66 -16.29 -18.94
CA GLY A 202 21.99 -16.67 -18.46
C GLY A 202 21.95 -17.54 -17.21
N GLU A 203 23.09 -17.70 -16.58
CA GLU A 203 23.25 -18.49 -15.36
C GLU A 203 23.12 -17.60 -14.11
N ILE A 204 22.28 -17.96 -13.16
CA ILE A 204 22.27 -17.36 -11.82
C ILE A 204 23.17 -18.23 -10.94
N VAL A 205 24.44 -17.80 -10.78
CA VAL A 205 25.48 -18.58 -10.09
C VAL A 205 25.33 -18.62 -8.58
N ALA A 206 24.58 -17.65 -8.02
CA ALA A 206 24.20 -17.64 -6.62
C ALA A 206 22.93 -16.81 -6.41
N THR A 207 22.15 -17.19 -5.40
CA THR A 207 21.04 -16.41 -4.88
C THR A 207 21.23 -16.27 -3.39
N GLU A 208 21.36 -15.03 -2.92
CA GLU A 208 21.42 -14.68 -1.50
C GLU A 208 20.26 -13.75 -1.15
N THR A 209 19.92 -13.67 0.11
CA THR A 209 18.83 -12.82 0.59
C THR A 209 19.23 -12.01 1.81
N PHE A 210 18.58 -10.86 1.97
CA PHE A 210 18.64 -10.03 3.16
C PHE A 210 17.22 -9.69 3.62
N GLN A 211 17.09 -8.98 4.71
CA GLN A 211 15.83 -8.42 5.18
C GLN A 211 15.93 -6.89 5.27
N SER A 212 14.81 -6.22 5.10
CA SER A 212 14.67 -4.81 5.44
C SER A 212 15.26 -4.52 6.82
N LYS A 213 15.99 -3.42 6.94
CA LYS A 213 16.70 -2.98 8.16
C LYS A 213 17.97 -3.76 8.50
N ASP A 214 18.37 -4.73 7.69
CA ASP A 214 19.69 -5.34 7.84
C ASP A 214 20.81 -4.29 7.71
N THR A 215 21.81 -4.42 8.53
CA THR A 215 22.97 -3.49 8.56
C THR A 215 24.29 -4.16 8.23
N ASP A 216 24.33 -5.50 8.28
CA ASP A 216 25.52 -6.31 8.00
C ASP A 216 25.24 -7.30 6.87
N PHE A 217 26.00 -7.18 5.79
CA PHE A 217 25.89 -8.00 4.59
C PHE A 217 27.15 -8.84 4.34
N GLN A 218 28.15 -8.79 5.24
CA GLN A 218 29.47 -9.38 5.05
C GLN A 218 29.44 -10.89 4.82
N ALA A 219 28.57 -11.61 5.51
CA ALA A 219 28.45 -13.06 5.37
C ALA A 219 28.02 -13.46 3.95
N ALA A 220 27.00 -12.80 3.40
CA ALA A 220 26.54 -13.03 2.03
C ALA A 220 27.56 -12.54 1.01
N LEU A 221 28.14 -11.36 1.19
CA LEU A 221 29.17 -10.81 0.31
C LEU A 221 30.42 -11.70 0.25
N THR A 222 30.83 -12.33 1.38
CA THR A 222 31.94 -13.29 1.41
C THR A 222 31.66 -14.53 0.56
N LYS A 223 30.42 -15.05 0.59
CA LYS A 223 30.01 -16.17 -0.27
C LYS A 223 29.99 -15.77 -1.75
N ILE A 224 29.51 -14.55 -2.04
CA ILE A 224 29.43 -14.02 -3.40
C ILE A 224 30.83 -13.79 -3.98
N LYS A 225 31.77 -13.23 -3.19
CA LYS A 225 33.14 -12.92 -3.62
C LYS A 225 33.90 -14.13 -4.16
N GLY A 226 33.56 -15.33 -3.70
CA GLY A 226 34.14 -16.58 -4.19
C GLY A 226 33.54 -17.10 -5.52
N LYS A 227 32.59 -16.40 -6.11
CA LYS A 227 31.91 -16.77 -7.36
C LYS A 227 32.44 -15.93 -8.51
N GLU A 228 32.48 -16.55 -9.70
CA GLU A 228 32.76 -15.85 -10.95
C GLU A 228 31.41 -15.38 -11.53
N PHE A 229 31.20 -14.08 -11.63
CA PHE A 229 29.97 -13.48 -12.20
C PHE A 229 30.25 -12.14 -12.86
N ASP A 230 29.37 -11.76 -13.78
CA ASP A 230 29.50 -10.55 -14.60
C ASP A 230 28.70 -9.37 -14.01
N ALA A 231 27.60 -9.66 -13.29
CA ALA A 231 26.74 -8.64 -12.69
C ALA A 231 26.08 -9.12 -11.39
N LEU A 232 25.86 -8.18 -10.48
CA LEU A 232 25.07 -8.33 -9.26
C LEU A 232 23.72 -7.64 -9.48
N VAL A 233 22.62 -8.38 -9.30
CA VAL A 233 21.25 -7.85 -9.36
C VAL A 233 20.69 -7.82 -7.95
N VAL A 234 20.28 -6.62 -7.50
CA VAL A 234 19.91 -6.36 -6.10
C VAL A 234 18.47 -5.81 -6.04
N PRO A 235 17.43 -6.67 -6.14
CA PRO A 235 16.06 -6.25 -5.86
C PRO A 235 15.89 -5.88 -4.39
N GLY A 236 15.52 -4.64 -4.12
CA GLY A 236 15.37 -4.08 -2.79
C GLY A 236 15.29 -2.56 -2.86
N TYR A 237 15.16 -1.94 -1.71
CA TYR A 237 15.16 -0.49 -1.63
C TYR A 237 16.58 0.07 -1.48
N TYR A 238 16.70 1.36 -1.71
CA TYR A 238 18.00 2.04 -1.84
C TYR A 238 18.86 2.01 -0.57
N THR A 239 18.26 1.88 0.61
CA THR A 239 18.98 1.90 1.89
C THR A 239 19.92 0.70 2.02
N GLU A 240 19.41 -0.51 1.80
CA GLU A 240 20.18 -1.75 1.86
C GLU A 240 21.02 -1.92 0.58
N ALA A 241 20.42 -1.67 -0.58
CA ALA A 241 21.14 -1.78 -1.85
C ALA A 241 22.40 -0.88 -1.87
N GLY A 242 22.30 0.35 -1.37
CA GLY A 242 23.44 1.26 -1.24
C GLY A 242 24.56 0.73 -0.34
N LYS A 243 24.22 0.06 0.77
CA LYS A 243 25.20 -0.57 1.67
C LYS A 243 25.85 -1.83 1.08
N ILE A 244 25.10 -2.58 0.26
CA ILE A 244 25.60 -3.79 -0.38
C ILE A 244 26.64 -3.48 -1.45
N VAL A 245 26.48 -2.35 -2.19
CA VAL A 245 27.36 -2.01 -3.32
C VAL A 245 28.51 -1.07 -2.95
N ASN A 246 28.53 -0.50 -1.75
CA ASN A 246 29.61 0.33 -1.20
C ASN A 246 30.55 -0.47 -0.29
#